data_c17eb1a89fb9b829e82d7ded30e8a069
#
_entry.id   c17eb1a89fb9b829e82d7ded30e8a069
#
_cell.length_a   1.000
_cell.length_b   1.000
_cell.length_c   1.000
_cell.angle_alpha   90.00
_cell.angle_beta   90.00
_cell.angle_gamma   90.00
#
_symmetry.space_group_name_H-M   'P 1'
#
loop_
_entity.id
_entity.type
_entity.pdbx_description
1 polymer ?
#
loop_
_entity_poly.entity_id
_entity_poly.type
_entity_poly.pdbx_seq_one_letter_code
_entity_poly.pdbx_strand_id
1 'polypeptide(L)'
;SDVYKRQKQIVISADRAPGEIKDMEERIKSRLQCGLVVDLHPTDYELRLGILQSKTDAFRQQYPGLLLAPGVLEFLAHRITSNVRVLEGALQRLFAFASLMGREITLDMTQECLADILRANDRKVSIEEIQRKVAEHYNIRLSDMIGPKRVRTVARPRHCLLYTSPSPRD
;
A
#
# COMPACT_ATOMS: atom_id res chain seq x y z
N SER A 1 3.25 -4.21 -48.63
CA SER A 1 4.37 -4.05 -47.68
C SER A 1 4.18 -2.89 -46.66
N ASP A 2 3.05 -2.15 -46.68
CA ASP A 2 2.84 -1.02 -45.77
C ASP A 2 2.28 -1.34 -44.38
N VAL A 3 1.91 -2.58 -44.12
CA VAL A 3 1.37 -3.01 -42.80
C VAL A 3 2.43 -2.92 -41.71
N TYR A 4 3.70 -3.13 -42.04
CA TYR A 4 4.81 -3.06 -41.07
C TYR A 4 5.21 -1.61 -40.67
N LYS A 5 4.85 -0.60 -41.46
CA LYS A 5 5.22 0.79 -41.16
C LYS A 5 4.31 1.48 -40.13
N ARG A 6 3.21 0.85 -39.74
CA ARG A 6 2.24 1.39 -38.77
C ARG A 6 2.28 0.69 -37.40
N GLN A 7 3.41 0.08 -37.06
CA GLN A 7 3.56 -0.51 -35.73
C GLN A 7 3.60 0.61 -34.68
N LYS A 8 2.71 0.53 -33.71
CA LYS A 8 2.69 1.43 -32.55
C LYS A 8 3.01 0.61 -31.31
N GLN A 9 3.78 1.21 -30.41
CA GLN A 9 4.03 0.63 -29.10
C GLN A 9 2.75 0.69 -28.28
N ILE A 10 2.41 -0.44 -27.64
CA ILE A 10 1.24 -0.56 -26.75
C ILE A 10 1.78 -0.83 -25.35
N VAL A 11 1.28 -0.09 -24.37
CA VAL A 11 1.52 -0.33 -22.95
C VAL A 11 0.19 -0.67 -22.32
N ILE A 12 0.14 -1.80 -21.62
CA ILE A 12 -1.06 -2.31 -20.96
C ILE A 12 -0.77 -2.41 -19.48
N SER A 13 -1.68 -1.91 -18.64
CA SER A 13 -1.65 -2.11 -17.20
C SER A 13 -2.85 -2.94 -16.77
N ALA A 14 -2.62 -3.89 -15.87
CA ALA A 14 -3.64 -4.78 -15.31
C ALA A 14 -3.33 -5.07 -13.84
N ASP A 15 -4.32 -5.56 -13.12
CA ASP A 15 -4.20 -5.99 -11.72
C ASP A 15 -3.68 -7.44 -11.57
N ARG A 16 -3.52 -8.14 -12.69
CA ARG A 16 -3.06 -9.55 -12.75
C ARG A 16 -2.11 -9.76 -13.90
N ALA A 17 -1.25 -10.77 -13.76
CA ALA A 17 -0.40 -11.24 -14.86
C ALA A 17 -1.23 -11.73 -16.05
N PRO A 18 -0.74 -11.60 -17.30
CA PRO A 18 -1.49 -11.99 -18.50
C PRO A 18 -2.03 -13.42 -18.47
N GLY A 19 -1.31 -14.35 -17.85
CA GLY A 19 -1.73 -15.76 -17.70
C GLY A 19 -2.90 -15.96 -16.73
N GLU A 20 -3.10 -15.05 -15.79
CA GLU A 20 -4.11 -15.13 -14.73
C GLU A 20 -5.43 -14.43 -15.09
N ILE A 21 -5.46 -13.69 -16.20
CA ILE A 21 -6.65 -12.98 -16.65
C ILE A 21 -7.66 -14.02 -17.17
N LYS A 22 -8.79 -14.09 -16.47
CA LYS A 22 -9.92 -14.95 -16.91
C LYS A 22 -10.57 -14.34 -18.16
N ASP A 23 -11.23 -15.16 -18.96
CA ASP A 23 -12.02 -14.77 -20.13
C ASP A 23 -11.24 -14.06 -21.25
N MET A 24 -9.91 -14.22 -21.30
CA MET A 24 -9.07 -13.74 -22.38
C MET A 24 -8.67 -14.88 -23.30
N GLU A 25 -8.74 -14.68 -24.62
CA GLU A 25 -8.30 -15.65 -25.61
C GLU A 25 -6.81 -16.01 -25.45
N GLU A 26 -6.47 -17.29 -25.54
CA GLU A 26 -5.09 -17.81 -25.41
C GLU A 26 -4.11 -17.15 -26.38
N ARG A 27 -4.56 -16.79 -27.58
CA ARG A 27 -3.73 -16.10 -28.58
C ARG A 27 -3.32 -14.70 -28.11
N ILE A 28 -4.20 -14.00 -27.39
CA ILE A 28 -3.93 -12.67 -26.84
C ILE A 28 -3.02 -12.79 -25.64
N LYS A 29 -3.30 -13.75 -24.72
CA LYS A 29 -2.43 -14.04 -23.56
C LYS A 29 -1.00 -14.33 -24.00
N SER A 30 -0.82 -15.20 -24.97
CA SER A 30 0.49 -15.56 -25.52
C SER A 30 1.23 -14.36 -26.10
N ARG A 31 0.55 -13.46 -26.80
CA ARG A 31 1.15 -12.24 -27.36
C ARG A 31 1.55 -11.24 -26.26
N LEU A 32 0.76 -11.11 -25.21
CA LEU A 32 1.09 -10.26 -24.08
C LEU A 32 2.28 -10.80 -23.28
N GLN A 33 2.35 -12.12 -23.12
CA GLN A 33 3.48 -12.78 -22.44
C GLN A 33 4.79 -12.72 -23.24
N CYS A 34 4.72 -12.66 -24.59
CA CYS A 34 5.91 -12.47 -25.42
C CYS A 34 6.53 -11.07 -25.33
N GLY A 35 5.80 -10.10 -24.76
CA GLY A 35 6.30 -8.75 -24.50
C GLY A 35 7.07 -8.64 -23.20
N LEU A 36 7.44 -7.41 -22.84
CA LEU A 36 8.00 -7.12 -21.52
C LEU A 36 6.86 -7.08 -20.49
N VAL A 37 6.85 -8.06 -19.60
CA VAL A 37 5.94 -8.08 -18.44
C VAL A 37 6.73 -7.66 -17.21
N VAL A 38 6.24 -6.63 -16.50
CA VAL A 38 6.88 -6.08 -15.30
C VAL A 38 5.86 -6.06 -14.17
N ASP A 39 6.22 -6.64 -13.04
CA ASP A 39 5.39 -6.61 -11.84
C ASP A 39 5.66 -5.33 -11.05
N LEU A 40 4.58 -4.66 -10.65
CA LEU A 40 4.63 -3.51 -9.75
C LEU A 40 4.43 -4.00 -8.32
N HIS A 41 5.51 -3.98 -7.55
CA HIS A 41 5.47 -4.35 -6.14
C HIS A 41 4.81 -3.26 -5.27
N PRO A 42 4.30 -3.62 -4.07
CA PRO A 42 3.84 -2.64 -3.09
C PRO A 42 4.93 -1.59 -2.81
N THR A 43 4.51 -0.36 -2.62
CA THR A 43 5.43 0.76 -2.36
C THR A 43 6.11 0.61 -1.00
N ASP A 44 7.43 0.77 -0.96
CA ASP A 44 8.18 0.93 0.28
C ASP A 44 8.02 2.33 0.88
N TYR A 45 8.61 2.56 2.04
CA TYR A 45 8.53 3.85 2.73
C TYR A 45 9.15 4.98 1.92
N GLU A 46 10.32 4.76 1.32
CA GLU A 46 11.07 5.79 0.59
C GLU A 46 10.32 6.23 -0.67
N LEU A 47 9.77 5.27 -1.40
CA LEU A 47 8.96 5.56 -2.58
C LEU A 47 7.68 6.32 -2.21
N ARG A 48 7.00 5.95 -1.12
CA ARG A 48 5.83 6.69 -0.64
C ARG A 48 6.17 8.14 -0.27
N LEU A 49 7.30 8.34 0.41
CA LEU A 49 7.77 9.68 0.75
C LEU A 49 8.10 10.51 -0.49
N GLY A 50 8.79 9.93 -1.48
CA GLY A 50 9.10 10.58 -2.74
C GLY A 50 7.84 10.96 -3.53
N ILE A 51 6.81 10.09 -3.56
CA ILE A 51 5.52 10.39 -4.17
C ILE A 51 4.85 11.57 -3.46
N LEU A 52 4.81 11.55 -2.12
CA LEU A 52 4.23 12.65 -1.33
C LEU A 52 4.94 13.98 -1.59
N GLN A 53 6.27 13.99 -1.65
CA GLN A 53 7.05 15.19 -1.96
C GLN A 53 6.70 15.75 -3.34
N SER A 54 6.72 14.91 -4.38
CA SER A 54 6.37 15.29 -5.74
C SER A 54 4.94 15.84 -5.85
N LYS A 55 3.98 15.21 -5.18
CA LYS A 55 2.58 15.67 -5.14
C LYS A 55 2.42 16.97 -4.34
N THR A 56 3.16 17.13 -3.25
CA THR A 56 3.17 18.37 -2.46
C THR A 56 3.63 19.55 -3.30
N ASP A 57 4.66 19.39 -4.14
CA ASP A 57 5.14 20.45 -5.02
C ASP A 57 4.06 20.86 -6.06
N ALA A 58 3.31 19.89 -6.57
CA ALA A 58 2.18 20.17 -7.45
C ALA A 58 1.04 20.90 -6.72
N PHE A 59 0.71 20.49 -5.48
CA PHE A 59 -0.33 21.15 -4.68
C PHE A 59 0.08 22.54 -4.22
N ARG A 60 1.36 22.82 -3.97
CA ARG A 60 1.85 24.18 -3.67
C ARG A 60 1.58 25.17 -4.80
N GLN A 61 1.58 24.71 -6.05
CA GLN A 61 1.21 25.57 -7.19
C GLN A 61 -0.30 25.88 -7.20
N GLN A 62 -1.15 24.95 -6.76
CA GLN A 62 -2.60 25.14 -6.69
C GLN A 62 -3.04 25.93 -5.45
N TYR A 63 -2.30 25.80 -4.35
CA TYR A 63 -2.60 26.42 -3.05
C TYR A 63 -1.41 27.27 -2.58
N PRO A 64 -1.15 28.43 -3.24
CA PRO A 64 -0.02 29.29 -2.91
C PRO A 64 -0.19 29.84 -1.49
N GLY A 65 0.88 29.80 -0.70
CA GLY A 65 0.90 30.33 0.67
C GLY A 65 0.55 29.32 1.76
N LEU A 66 0.12 28.11 1.44
CA LEU A 66 -0.06 27.05 2.43
C LEU A 66 1.29 26.48 2.88
N LEU A 67 1.54 26.54 4.19
CA LEU A 67 2.72 25.96 4.81
C LEU A 67 2.43 24.52 5.28
N LEU A 68 3.40 23.66 5.08
CA LEU A 68 3.40 22.28 5.54
C LEU A 68 4.46 22.13 6.61
N ALA A 69 4.05 21.76 7.82
CA ALA A 69 4.98 21.53 8.92
C ALA A 69 5.90 20.33 8.65
N PRO A 70 7.15 20.37 9.12
CA PRO A 70 8.07 19.23 9.00
C PRO A 70 7.50 18.00 9.71
N GLY A 71 7.79 16.81 9.18
CA GLY A 71 7.31 15.57 9.76
C GLY A 71 5.93 15.09 9.28
N VAL A 72 5.12 15.94 8.63
CA VAL A 72 3.77 15.55 8.15
C VAL A 72 3.87 14.51 7.02
N LEU A 73 4.78 14.68 6.06
CA LEU A 73 4.94 13.74 4.96
C LEU A 73 5.47 12.39 5.43
N GLU A 74 6.44 12.42 6.34
CA GLU A 74 7.01 11.23 6.98
C GLU A 74 5.94 10.47 7.78
N PHE A 75 5.11 11.20 8.52
CA PHE A 75 3.97 10.65 9.24
C PHE A 75 2.99 9.95 8.29
N LEU A 76 2.60 10.59 7.19
CA LEU A 76 1.69 10.00 6.20
C LEU A 76 2.30 8.76 5.53
N ALA A 77 3.59 8.84 5.13
CA ALA A 77 4.30 7.73 4.49
C ALA A 77 4.41 6.51 5.42
N HIS A 78 4.54 6.74 6.73
CA HIS A 78 4.62 5.67 7.73
C HIS A 78 3.25 5.06 8.05
N ARG A 79 2.21 5.90 8.19
CA ARG A 79 0.88 5.48 8.65
C ARG A 79 0.00 4.92 7.53
N ILE A 80 0.12 5.43 6.31
CA ILE A 80 -0.71 5.01 5.17
C ILE A 80 0.10 4.10 4.26
N THR A 81 -0.03 2.79 4.47
CA THR A 81 0.71 1.75 3.73
C THR A 81 -0.15 1.00 2.72
N SER A 82 -1.46 1.25 2.69
CA SER A 82 -2.44 0.45 1.95
C SER A 82 -2.29 0.57 0.43
N ASN A 83 -2.28 1.77 -0.11
CA ASN A 83 -2.04 2.05 -1.53
C ASN A 83 -1.78 3.53 -1.78
N VAL A 84 -1.17 3.83 -2.94
CA VAL A 84 -0.80 5.20 -3.33
C VAL A 84 -2.01 6.11 -3.54
N ARG A 85 -3.15 5.58 -3.99
CA ARG A 85 -4.38 6.38 -4.20
C ARG A 85 -4.92 6.92 -2.88
N VAL A 86 -4.91 6.10 -1.83
CA VAL A 86 -5.32 6.54 -0.47
C VAL A 86 -4.35 7.57 0.07
N LEU A 87 -3.05 7.38 -0.16
CA LEU A 87 -1.99 8.31 0.25
C LEU A 87 -2.15 9.68 -0.44
N GLU A 88 -2.36 9.68 -1.75
CA GLU A 88 -2.61 10.89 -2.55
C GLU A 88 -3.92 11.58 -2.13
N GLY A 89 -5.00 10.82 -1.96
CA GLY A 89 -6.28 11.36 -1.49
C GLY A 89 -6.20 11.97 -0.10
N ALA A 90 -5.42 11.37 0.81
CA ALA A 90 -5.17 11.94 2.13
C ALA A 90 -4.44 13.29 2.05
N LEU A 91 -3.39 13.37 1.23
CA LEU A 91 -2.66 14.63 1.01
C LEU A 91 -3.57 15.71 0.41
N GLN A 92 -4.35 15.37 -0.63
CA GLN A 92 -5.30 16.30 -1.25
C GLN A 92 -6.33 16.82 -0.26
N ARG A 93 -6.88 15.94 0.60
CA ARG A 93 -7.83 16.30 1.65
C ARG A 93 -7.21 17.27 2.65
N LEU A 94 -5.95 17.08 3.05
CA LEU A 94 -5.23 17.99 3.93
C LEU A 94 -5.07 19.39 3.33
N PHE A 95 -4.62 19.47 2.08
CA PHE A 95 -4.47 20.74 1.40
C PHE A 95 -5.81 21.48 1.24
N ALA A 96 -6.87 20.78 0.86
CA ALA A 96 -8.21 21.36 0.77
C ALA A 96 -8.72 21.86 2.11
N PHE A 97 -8.56 21.07 3.19
CA PHE A 97 -9.00 21.44 4.52
C PHE A 97 -8.20 22.64 5.08
N ALA A 98 -6.87 22.63 4.91
CA ALA A 98 -6.02 23.72 5.30
C ALA A 98 -6.35 25.03 4.56
N SER A 99 -6.66 24.93 3.28
CA SER A 99 -7.08 26.07 2.46
C SER A 99 -8.41 26.68 2.96
N LEU A 100 -9.36 25.84 3.33
CA LEU A 100 -10.65 26.29 3.88
C LEU A 100 -10.51 26.96 5.26
N MET A 101 -9.61 26.42 6.09
CA MET A 101 -9.39 26.95 7.45
C MET A 101 -8.40 28.12 7.49
N GLY A 102 -7.65 28.36 6.42
CA GLY A 102 -6.58 29.36 6.40
C GLY A 102 -5.45 29.09 7.39
N ARG A 103 -5.16 27.81 7.66
CA ARG A 103 -4.16 27.37 8.65
C ARG A 103 -3.05 26.56 8.01
N GLU A 104 -1.89 26.54 8.66
CA GLU A 104 -0.79 25.66 8.35
C GLU A 104 -1.15 24.18 8.57
N ILE A 105 -0.65 23.28 7.73
CA ILE A 105 -0.83 21.84 7.88
C ILE A 105 0.15 21.34 8.96
N THR A 106 -0.38 21.11 10.16
CA THR A 106 0.36 20.56 11.31
C THR A 106 0.08 19.08 11.49
N LEU A 107 0.87 18.39 12.33
CA LEU A 107 0.63 16.99 12.68
C LEU A 107 -0.72 16.76 13.37
N ASP A 108 -1.10 17.67 14.29
CA ASP A 108 -2.37 17.58 15.02
C ASP A 108 -3.56 17.70 14.06
N MET A 109 -3.53 18.70 13.17
CA MET A 109 -4.53 18.87 12.13
C MET A 109 -4.58 17.65 11.19
N THR A 110 -3.43 17.07 10.87
CA THR A 110 -3.34 15.87 10.04
C THR A 110 -4.02 14.68 10.70
N GLN A 111 -3.79 14.46 11.99
CA GLN A 111 -4.42 13.38 12.75
C GLN A 111 -5.93 13.57 12.87
N GLU A 112 -6.38 14.79 13.12
CA GLU A 112 -7.81 15.12 13.21
C GLU A 112 -8.51 14.95 11.86
N CYS A 113 -7.97 15.55 10.79
CA CYS A 113 -8.56 15.53 9.46
C CYS A 113 -8.61 14.12 8.84
N LEU A 114 -7.62 13.27 9.13
CA LEU A 114 -7.47 11.94 8.55
C LEU A 114 -7.77 10.81 9.53
N ALA A 115 -8.44 11.06 10.65
CA ALA A 115 -8.70 10.07 11.69
C ALA A 115 -9.39 8.80 11.16
N ASP A 116 -10.30 8.95 10.21
CA ASP A 116 -11.01 7.86 9.54
C ASP A 116 -10.06 6.98 8.70
N ILE A 117 -9.20 7.60 7.89
CA ILE A 117 -8.21 6.92 7.04
C ILE A 117 -7.17 6.23 7.90
N LEU A 118 -6.67 6.89 8.94
CA LEU A 118 -5.67 6.34 9.84
C LEU A 118 -6.19 5.13 10.60
N ARG A 119 -7.42 5.19 11.12
CA ARG A 119 -8.07 4.04 11.78
C ARG A 119 -8.30 2.86 10.83
N ALA A 120 -8.66 3.13 9.57
CA ALA A 120 -8.84 2.08 8.57
C ALA A 120 -7.52 1.40 8.21
N ASN A 121 -6.40 2.11 8.23
CA ASN A 121 -5.07 1.54 8.00
C ASN A 121 -4.54 0.79 9.24
N ASP A 122 -4.79 1.29 10.46
CA ASP A 122 -4.40 0.63 11.70
C ASP A 122 -5.09 -0.75 11.87
N ARG A 123 -6.30 -0.91 11.33
CA ARG A 123 -7.03 -2.20 11.36
C ARG A 123 -6.49 -3.26 10.40
N LYS A 124 -5.67 -2.86 9.44
CA LYS A 124 -5.01 -3.81 8.51
C LYS A 124 -3.70 -4.33 9.10
N VAL A 125 -3.79 -4.97 10.25
CA VAL A 125 -2.64 -5.73 10.78
C VAL A 125 -2.39 -6.90 9.83
N SER A 126 -1.22 -6.97 9.21
CA SER A 126 -0.88 -8.08 8.32
C SER A 126 -0.74 -9.38 9.12
N ILE A 127 -1.04 -10.50 8.48
CA ILE A 127 -0.87 -11.83 9.11
C ILE A 127 0.57 -12.00 9.60
N GLU A 128 1.55 -11.50 8.84
CA GLU A 128 2.97 -11.57 9.20
C GLU A 128 3.30 -10.73 10.45
N GLU A 129 2.65 -9.60 10.63
CA GLU A 129 2.83 -8.76 11.81
C GLU A 129 2.23 -9.41 13.06
N ILE A 130 1.06 -10.04 12.91
CA ILE A 130 0.44 -10.86 13.98
C ILE A 130 1.37 -12.02 14.33
N GLN A 131 1.88 -12.74 13.33
CA GLN A 131 2.80 -13.85 13.52
C GLN A 131 4.07 -13.40 14.24
N ARG A 132 4.65 -12.27 13.87
CA ARG A 132 5.84 -11.71 14.51
C ARG A 132 5.57 -11.34 15.97
N LYS A 133 4.48 -10.62 16.27
CA LYS A 133 4.10 -10.26 17.65
C LYS A 133 3.82 -11.48 18.53
N VAL A 134 3.15 -12.49 17.97
CA VAL A 134 2.91 -13.74 18.69
C VAL A 134 4.22 -14.50 18.92
N ALA A 135 5.12 -14.54 17.92
CA ALA A 135 6.43 -15.16 18.09
C ALA A 135 7.27 -14.46 19.18
N GLU A 136 7.27 -13.14 19.21
CA GLU A 136 7.92 -12.34 20.26
C GLU A 136 7.31 -12.59 21.64
N HIS A 137 5.98 -12.59 21.76
CA HIS A 137 5.28 -12.80 23.03
C HIS A 137 5.58 -14.19 23.63
N TYR A 138 5.67 -15.22 22.80
CA TYR A 138 6.00 -16.59 23.25
C TYR A 138 7.49 -16.91 23.20
N ASN A 139 8.34 -15.95 22.85
CA ASN A 139 9.79 -16.06 22.71
C ASN A 139 10.23 -17.25 21.84
N ILE A 140 9.58 -17.42 20.70
CA ILE A 140 9.87 -18.44 19.68
C ILE A 140 10.32 -17.80 18.38
N ARG A 141 11.10 -18.55 17.59
CA ARG A 141 11.52 -18.07 16.27
C ARG A 141 10.32 -18.11 15.30
N LEU A 142 10.18 -17.08 14.47
CA LEU A 142 9.16 -17.02 13.43
C LEU A 142 9.21 -18.24 12.49
N SER A 143 10.41 -18.71 12.16
CA SER A 143 10.64 -19.92 11.35
C SER A 143 10.08 -21.20 12.00
N ASP A 144 10.14 -21.31 13.33
CA ASP A 144 9.56 -22.45 14.05
C ASP A 144 8.03 -22.37 14.09
N MET A 145 7.48 -21.14 14.12
CA MET A 145 6.04 -20.92 14.09
C MET A 145 5.43 -21.27 12.72
N ILE A 146 6.09 -20.96 11.62
CA ILE A 146 5.60 -21.21 10.24
C ILE A 146 5.96 -22.64 9.80
N GLY A 147 7.01 -23.24 10.37
CA GLY A 147 7.54 -24.55 9.99
C GLY A 147 6.65 -25.74 10.38
N PRO A 148 6.96 -26.96 9.90
CA PRO A 148 6.17 -28.17 10.14
C PRO A 148 6.27 -28.74 11.55
N LYS A 149 7.10 -28.18 12.42
CA LYS A 149 7.29 -28.66 13.80
C LYS A 149 5.99 -28.61 14.61
N ARG A 150 5.62 -29.75 15.25
CA ARG A 150 4.40 -29.89 16.07
C ARG A 150 4.71 -30.01 17.58
N VAL A 151 5.77 -29.37 18.04
CA VAL A 151 6.14 -29.39 19.46
C VAL A 151 5.13 -28.54 20.26
N ARG A 152 4.83 -28.96 21.49
CA ARG A 152 3.82 -28.31 22.36
C ARG A 152 4.10 -26.82 22.60
N THR A 153 5.35 -26.41 22.62
CA THR A 153 5.79 -25.00 22.73
C THR A 153 5.40 -24.13 21.53
N VAL A 154 5.20 -24.73 20.35
CA VAL A 154 4.79 -24.05 19.11
C VAL A 154 3.30 -24.21 18.84
N ALA A 155 2.67 -25.27 19.37
CA ALA A 155 1.25 -25.56 19.16
C ALA A 155 0.35 -24.50 19.81
N ARG A 156 0.64 -24.04 21.02
CA ARG A 156 -0.10 -22.99 21.74
C ARG A 156 -0.09 -21.66 20.99
N PRO A 157 1.06 -21.12 20.58
CA PRO A 157 1.13 -19.89 19.78
C PRO A 157 0.36 -19.97 18.45
N ARG A 158 0.40 -21.12 17.77
CA ARG A 158 -0.38 -21.33 16.53
C ARG A 158 -1.88 -21.35 16.77
N HIS A 159 -2.35 -21.92 17.87
CA HIS A 159 -3.76 -21.85 18.24
C HIS A 159 -4.20 -20.40 18.49
N CYS A 160 -3.37 -19.60 19.13
CA CYS A 160 -3.64 -18.17 19.33
C CYS A 160 -3.80 -17.43 17.99
N LEU A 161 -2.94 -17.72 17.01
CA LEU A 161 -3.04 -17.15 15.64
C LEU A 161 -4.35 -17.51 14.93
N LEU A 162 -4.83 -18.76 15.07
CA LEU A 162 -6.07 -19.22 14.42
C LEU A 162 -7.33 -18.51 14.95
N TYR A 163 -7.32 -18.07 16.20
CA TYR A 163 -8.44 -17.35 16.81
C TYR A 163 -8.36 -15.82 16.63
N THR A 164 -7.20 -15.28 16.29
CA THR A 164 -6.99 -13.83 16.17
C THR A 164 -6.90 -13.35 14.72
N SER A 165 -6.68 -14.23 13.75
CA SER A 165 -6.70 -13.85 12.34
C SER A 165 -8.13 -13.87 11.79
N PRO A 166 -8.54 -12.83 11.00
CA PRO A 166 -9.83 -12.84 10.35
C PRO A 166 -9.95 -14.05 9.41
N SER A 167 -11.09 -14.74 9.48
CA SER A 167 -11.35 -15.89 8.61
C SER A 167 -11.41 -15.41 7.15
N PRO A 168 -10.80 -16.13 6.19
CA PRO A 168 -10.92 -15.79 4.77
C PRO A 168 -12.34 -16.01 4.20
N ARG A 169 -13.33 -16.25 5.05
CA ARG A 169 -14.74 -16.52 4.67
C ARG A 169 -15.71 -15.40 5.06
N ASP A 170 -15.24 -14.29 5.61
CA ASP A 170 -16.08 -13.12 5.94
C ASP A 170 -15.84 -11.99 4.95
#